data_54a99dbbbbd411d783091409f17e4d55
#
_entry.id   54a99dbbbbd411d783091409f17e4d55
#
_cell.length_a   1.000
_cell.length_b   1.000
_cell.length_c   1.000
_cell.angle_alpha   90.00
_cell.angle_beta   90.00
_cell.angle_gamma   90.00
#
_symmetry.space_group_name_H-M   'P 1'
#
loop_
_entity.id
_entity.type
_entity.pdbx_description
1 polymer ?
#
loop_
_entity_poly.entity_id
_entity_poly.type
_entity_poly.pdbx_seq_one_letter_code
_entity_poly.pdbx_strand_id
1 'polypeptide(L)'
;MSKSNRARQQRARERIEQIRAEEARRRRRRLWLICSGAAVVVIALVVGITLAVSGGGATATSSPNLAPLSSLGALGPAPAAGPQGPEQVPVPSAAALAGTATAVTGQPKDGISCQSSEQTLFHIHAHLTVFVNGQARQVPAAIGIPGAVAQSTPAGPAIAQGTCFYWLHTHAADGIIHIESPVHRSFTLGNFFDEWGQPLSTSQVGPATGHVVAIYNGQVFQGNPRDVPLTAHAQIQLEVGTPLVAPEQISFPQGL
;
A
#
# COMPACT_ATOMS: atom_id res chain seq x y z
N MET A 1 -6.10 -31.80 -44.29
CA MET A 1 -7.17 -31.69 -43.26
C MET A 1 -8.52 -31.92 -43.94
N SER A 2 -9.27 -32.94 -43.51
CA SER A 2 -10.55 -33.31 -44.09
C SER A 2 -11.60 -32.19 -43.90
N LYS A 3 -12.50 -32.02 -44.92
CA LYS A 3 -13.65 -31.10 -44.87
C LYS A 3 -14.50 -31.29 -43.58
N SER A 4 -14.58 -32.53 -43.07
CA SER A 4 -15.28 -32.88 -41.82
C SER A 4 -14.66 -32.21 -40.57
N ASN A 5 -13.33 -32.10 -40.47
CA ASN A 5 -12.66 -31.50 -39.32
C ASN A 5 -12.85 -29.99 -39.28
N ARG A 6 -12.88 -29.33 -40.43
CA ARG A 6 -13.14 -27.89 -40.50
C ARG A 6 -14.57 -27.54 -40.04
N ALA A 7 -15.56 -28.35 -40.48
CA ALA A 7 -16.96 -28.17 -40.08
C ALA A 7 -17.17 -28.36 -38.54
N ARG A 8 -16.46 -29.35 -37.96
CA ARG A 8 -16.50 -29.55 -36.48
C ARG A 8 -15.88 -28.37 -35.72
N GLN A 9 -14.75 -27.84 -36.18
CA GLN A 9 -14.11 -26.68 -35.56
C GLN A 9 -14.97 -25.43 -35.70
N GLN A 10 -15.64 -25.24 -36.82
CA GLN A 10 -16.53 -24.09 -37.02
C GLN A 10 -17.74 -24.14 -36.07
N ARG A 11 -18.40 -25.29 -35.94
CA ARG A 11 -19.50 -25.46 -34.99
C ARG A 11 -19.07 -25.31 -33.53
N ALA A 12 -17.85 -25.71 -33.18
CA ALA A 12 -17.31 -25.51 -31.83
C ALA A 12 -17.09 -24.01 -31.53
N ARG A 13 -16.58 -23.24 -32.48
CA ARG A 13 -16.43 -21.77 -32.33
C ARG A 13 -17.77 -21.08 -32.18
N GLU A 14 -18.75 -21.40 -33.02
CA GLU A 14 -20.11 -20.85 -32.96
C GLU A 14 -20.78 -21.14 -31.58
N ARG A 15 -20.60 -22.34 -31.04
CA ARG A 15 -21.11 -22.67 -29.69
C ARG A 15 -20.44 -21.82 -28.59
N ILE A 16 -19.13 -21.63 -28.67
CA ILE A 16 -18.41 -20.78 -27.68
C ILE A 16 -18.88 -19.35 -27.76
N GLU A 17 -19.10 -18.82 -28.95
CA GLU A 17 -19.64 -17.45 -29.13
C GLU A 17 -21.06 -17.32 -28.59
N GLN A 18 -21.91 -18.31 -28.81
CA GLN A 18 -23.27 -18.32 -28.25
C GLN A 18 -23.27 -18.34 -26.72
N ILE A 19 -22.43 -19.17 -26.10
CA ILE A 19 -22.31 -19.23 -24.62
C ILE A 19 -21.85 -17.89 -24.07
N ARG A 20 -20.83 -17.27 -24.67
CA ARG A 20 -20.34 -15.95 -24.26
C ARG A 20 -21.40 -14.85 -24.40
N ALA A 21 -22.19 -14.89 -25.47
CA ALA A 21 -23.28 -13.93 -25.69
C ALA A 21 -24.41 -14.11 -24.66
N GLU A 22 -24.74 -15.34 -24.27
CA GLU A 22 -25.73 -15.62 -23.23
C GLU A 22 -25.25 -15.19 -21.84
N GLU A 23 -24.00 -15.43 -21.49
CA GLU A 23 -23.39 -14.97 -20.24
C GLU A 23 -23.37 -13.44 -20.15
N ALA A 24 -23.02 -12.76 -21.24
CA ALA A 24 -23.06 -11.31 -21.31
C ALA A 24 -24.48 -10.74 -21.13
N ARG A 25 -25.50 -11.39 -21.73
CA ARG A 25 -26.93 -11.03 -21.53
C ARG A 25 -27.39 -11.26 -20.09
N ARG A 26 -27.00 -12.37 -19.46
CA ARG A 26 -27.30 -12.68 -18.04
C ARG A 26 -26.65 -11.66 -17.11
N ARG A 27 -25.40 -11.26 -17.38
CA ARG A 27 -24.67 -10.24 -16.61
C ARG A 27 -25.34 -8.87 -16.72
N ARG A 28 -25.76 -8.45 -17.92
CA ARG A 28 -26.51 -7.19 -18.14
C ARG A 28 -27.86 -7.22 -17.44
N ARG A 29 -28.60 -8.32 -17.47
CA ARG A 29 -29.90 -8.45 -16.74
C ARG A 29 -29.70 -8.37 -15.23
N ARG A 30 -28.67 -9.00 -14.66
CA ARG A 30 -28.35 -8.89 -13.22
C ARG A 30 -28.01 -7.46 -12.82
N LEU A 31 -27.21 -6.76 -13.59
CA LEU A 31 -26.89 -5.36 -13.35
C LEU A 31 -28.14 -4.45 -13.42
N TRP A 32 -29.03 -4.69 -14.39
CA TRP A 32 -30.31 -3.96 -14.51
C TRP A 32 -31.23 -4.18 -13.30
N LEU A 33 -31.34 -5.42 -12.80
CA LEU A 33 -32.15 -5.74 -11.62
C LEU A 33 -31.59 -5.12 -10.34
N ILE A 34 -30.28 -5.02 -10.20
CA ILE A 34 -29.61 -4.36 -9.06
C ILE A 34 -29.83 -2.84 -9.11
N CYS A 35 -29.72 -2.23 -10.30
CA CYS A 35 -29.94 -0.78 -10.47
C CYS A 35 -31.42 -0.38 -10.28
N SER A 36 -32.38 -1.23 -10.66
CA SER A 36 -33.81 -0.94 -10.50
C SER A 36 -34.28 -1.10 -9.06
N GLY A 37 -33.66 -2.01 -8.27
CA GLY A 37 -33.97 -2.18 -6.84
C GLY A 37 -33.45 -1.04 -5.96
N ALA A 38 -32.31 -0.45 -6.33
CA ALA A 38 -31.70 0.65 -5.58
C ALA A 38 -32.48 1.97 -5.69
N ALA A 39 -33.15 2.22 -6.82
CA ALA A 39 -33.88 3.48 -7.05
C ALA A 39 -35.17 3.60 -6.20
N VAL A 40 -35.79 2.49 -5.83
CA VAL A 40 -37.04 2.51 -5.03
C VAL A 40 -36.75 2.65 -3.53
N VAL A 41 -35.61 2.18 -3.04
CA VAL A 41 -35.21 2.28 -1.62
C VAL A 41 -34.70 3.68 -1.25
N VAL A 42 -34.11 4.41 -2.20
CA VAL A 42 -33.57 5.76 -1.95
C VAL A 42 -34.68 6.81 -1.77
N ILE A 43 -35.83 6.66 -2.42
CA ILE A 43 -36.95 7.61 -2.32
C ILE A 43 -37.70 7.45 -0.99
N ALA A 44 -37.74 6.27 -0.39
CA ALA A 44 -38.44 6.03 0.91
C ALA A 44 -37.59 6.46 2.12
N LEU A 45 -36.27 6.61 1.98
CA LEU A 45 -35.35 6.98 3.06
C LEU A 45 -35.09 8.50 3.20
N VAL A 46 -35.41 9.29 2.19
CA VAL A 46 -35.19 10.76 2.22
C VAL A 46 -36.31 11.49 3.00
N VAL A 47 -37.48 10.90 3.25
CA VAL A 47 -38.58 11.53 3.97
C VAL A 47 -38.62 11.17 5.47
N GLY A 48 -37.78 10.22 5.93
CA GLY A 48 -37.83 9.68 7.30
C GLY A 48 -36.70 10.09 8.24
N ILE A 49 -35.65 10.79 7.79
CA ILE A 49 -34.45 11.07 8.63
C ILE A 49 -34.18 12.57 8.72
N THR A 50 -35.09 13.31 9.34
CA THR A 50 -34.76 14.66 9.83
C THR A 50 -34.83 14.79 11.36
N LEU A 51 -34.91 13.70 12.11
CA LEU A 51 -34.87 13.75 13.57
C LEU A 51 -34.19 12.49 14.13
N ALA A 52 -32.90 12.47 14.24
CA ALA A 52 -32.10 11.82 15.30
C ALA A 52 -30.62 11.67 14.84
N VAL A 53 -29.87 12.74 14.79
CA VAL A 53 -28.39 12.63 14.85
C VAL A 53 -27.93 13.39 16.07
N SER A 54 -28.00 12.72 17.20
CA SER A 54 -27.21 13.06 18.37
C SER A 54 -26.49 11.78 18.80
N GLY A 55 -25.20 11.69 18.58
CA GLY A 55 -24.33 10.72 19.24
C GLY A 55 -23.84 9.55 18.39
N GLY A 56 -23.02 9.80 17.41
CA GLY A 56 -22.13 8.82 16.80
C GLY A 56 -20.89 9.56 16.32
N GLY A 57 -19.84 9.60 17.14
CA GLY A 57 -18.58 10.24 16.79
C GLY A 57 -17.95 9.55 15.59
N ALA A 58 -18.18 10.06 14.38
CA ALA A 58 -17.25 9.90 13.31
C ALA A 58 -15.95 10.58 13.79
N THR A 59 -14.92 9.81 14.06
CA THR A 59 -13.57 10.36 14.19
C THR A 59 -13.27 11.08 12.89
N ALA A 60 -13.47 12.41 12.90
CA ALA A 60 -13.00 13.26 11.83
C ALA A 60 -11.50 13.00 11.71
N THR A 61 -11.07 12.43 10.59
CA THR A 61 -9.65 12.31 10.27
C THR A 61 -9.17 13.75 10.12
N SER A 62 -8.61 14.31 11.20
CA SER A 62 -8.03 15.65 11.16
C SER A 62 -6.95 15.64 10.09
N SER A 63 -6.96 16.63 9.21
CA SER A 63 -5.88 16.80 8.25
C SER A 63 -4.54 16.80 9.00
N PRO A 64 -3.50 16.17 8.45
CA PRO A 64 -2.21 16.12 9.13
C PRO A 64 -1.69 17.53 9.37
N ASN A 65 -1.14 17.76 10.56
CA ASN A 65 -0.50 19.04 10.89
C ASN A 65 0.87 19.08 10.22
N LEU A 66 1.05 19.97 9.26
CA LEU A 66 2.24 20.05 8.42
C LEU A 66 2.90 21.44 8.56
N ALA A 67 4.24 21.44 8.54
CA ALA A 67 5.03 22.67 8.48
C ALA A 67 5.86 22.71 7.19
N PRO A 68 6.25 23.91 6.72
CA PRO A 68 7.08 24.02 5.53
C PRO A 68 8.46 23.37 5.77
N LEU A 69 9.03 22.76 4.73
CA LEU A 69 10.33 22.11 4.79
C LEU A 69 11.46 23.07 5.24
N SER A 70 11.34 24.36 4.92
CA SER A 70 12.26 25.39 5.35
C SER A 70 12.38 25.53 6.88
N SER A 71 11.43 25.00 7.66
CA SER A 71 11.51 24.97 9.12
C SER A 71 12.64 24.10 9.66
N LEU A 72 13.17 23.17 8.83
CA LEU A 72 14.29 22.29 9.19
C LEU A 72 15.67 22.95 9.02
N GLY A 73 15.73 24.16 8.45
CA GLY A 73 16.98 24.81 8.10
C GLY A 73 17.62 24.25 6.82
N ALA A 74 18.95 24.25 6.76
CA ALA A 74 19.69 23.75 5.60
C ALA A 74 19.66 22.21 5.57
N LEU A 75 19.27 21.67 4.43
CA LEU A 75 19.32 20.23 4.17
C LEU A 75 20.50 19.88 3.28
N GLY A 76 21.14 18.75 3.54
CA GLY A 76 22.11 18.17 2.64
C GLY A 76 21.46 17.63 1.36
N PRO A 77 22.22 17.34 0.31
CA PRO A 77 21.70 16.67 -0.87
C PRO A 77 21.26 15.24 -0.53
N ALA A 78 20.17 14.79 -1.15
CA ALA A 78 19.81 13.38 -1.09
C ALA A 78 20.93 12.52 -1.72
N PRO A 79 21.23 11.33 -1.17
CA PRO A 79 22.12 10.38 -1.84
C PRO A 79 21.64 10.06 -3.26
N ALA A 80 22.58 9.62 -4.10
CA ALA A 80 22.22 9.17 -5.44
C ALA A 80 21.23 8.00 -5.36
N ALA A 81 20.19 8.04 -6.19
CA ALA A 81 19.25 6.95 -6.33
C ALA A 81 19.97 5.66 -6.71
N GLY A 82 19.54 4.54 -6.15
CA GLY A 82 20.03 3.22 -6.48
C GLY A 82 19.56 2.73 -7.86
N PRO A 83 19.93 1.50 -8.25
CA PRO A 83 19.41 0.89 -9.46
C PRO A 83 17.90 0.68 -9.38
N GLN A 84 17.23 0.61 -10.55
CA GLN A 84 15.83 0.28 -10.64
C GLN A 84 15.57 -1.13 -10.10
N GLY A 85 14.63 -1.23 -9.18
CA GLY A 85 14.15 -2.47 -8.61
C GLY A 85 13.04 -3.15 -9.44
N PRO A 86 12.55 -4.30 -8.95
CA PRO A 86 11.50 -5.07 -9.62
C PRO A 86 10.20 -4.28 -9.84
N GLU A 87 9.87 -3.36 -8.96
CA GLU A 87 8.69 -2.51 -9.03
C GLU A 87 8.93 -1.20 -9.80
N GLN A 88 10.05 -1.13 -10.54
CA GLN A 88 10.45 0.04 -11.32
C GLN A 88 10.67 1.30 -10.47
N VAL A 89 10.96 1.11 -9.20
CA VAL A 89 11.35 2.14 -8.23
C VAL A 89 12.81 1.91 -7.84
N PRO A 90 13.62 2.97 -7.65
CA PRO A 90 15.01 2.81 -7.25
C PRO A 90 15.17 2.11 -5.90
N VAL A 91 16.05 1.11 -5.85
CA VAL A 91 16.44 0.44 -4.60
C VAL A 91 17.67 1.14 -4.03
N PRO A 92 17.63 1.71 -2.83
CA PRO A 92 18.80 2.37 -2.24
C PRO A 92 20.02 1.43 -2.16
N SER A 93 21.18 1.88 -2.63
CA SER A 93 22.43 1.13 -2.49
C SER A 93 22.97 1.24 -1.06
N ALA A 94 22.27 0.64 -0.11
CA ALA A 94 22.51 0.79 1.32
C ALA A 94 22.20 -0.52 2.07
N ALA A 95 22.64 -0.60 3.33
CA ALA A 95 22.21 -1.69 4.20
C ALA A 95 20.73 -1.54 4.60
N ALA A 96 20.05 -2.66 4.83
CA ALA A 96 18.71 -2.65 5.38
C ALA A 96 18.68 -1.96 6.76
N LEU A 97 17.59 -1.26 7.06
CA LEU A 97 17.36 -0.64 8.37
C LEU A 97 17.29 -1.71 9.47
N ALA A 98 16.56 -2.78 9.21
CA ALA A 98 16.38 -3.92 10.10
C ALA A 98 16.11 -5.19 9.29
N GLY A 99 16.04 -6.35 9.97
CA GLY A 99 15.65 -7.60 9.33
C GLY A 99 14.18 -7.60 8.88
N THR A 100 13.85 -8.57 8.04
CA THR A 100 12.48 -8.76 7.50
C THR A 100 11.59 -9.57 8.44
N ALA A 101 12.12 -10.11 9.53
CA ALA A 101 11.35 -10.89 10.50
C ALA A 101 10.23 -10.02 11.07
N THR A 102 9.01 -10.35 10.71
CA THR A 102 7.81 -9.74 11.30
C THR A 102 7.59 -10.31 12.69
N ALA A 103 7.23 -9.46 13.65
CA ALA A 103 6.83 -9.91 14.98
C ALA A 103 5.53 -10.72 14.95
N VAL A 104 4.80 -10.70 13.83
CA VAL A 104 3.50 -11.33 13.64
C VAL A 104 3.57 -12.43 12.61
N THR A 105 3.20 -13.65 13.04
CA THR A 105 3.22 -14.85 12.21
C THR A 105 1.79 -15.35 11.97
N GLY A 106 1.04 -14.65 11.12
CA GLY A 106 -0.34 -15.01 10.79
C GLY A 106 -1.41 -14.55 11.77
N GLN A 107 -1.03 -13.97 12.93
CA GLN A 107 -1.99 -13.43 13.89
C GLN A 107 -2.38 -11.99 13.54
N PRO A 108 -3.64 -11.57 13.71
CA PRO A 108 -4.05 -10.20 13.51
C PRO A 108 -3.24 -9.21 14.35
N LYS A 109 -2.85 -8.07 13.74
CA LYS A 109 -2.16 -6.97 14.40
C LYS A 109 -2.88 -5.66 14.08
N ASP A 110 -3.20 -4.85 15.08
CA ASP A 110 -3.94 -3.56 14.92
C ASP A 110 -5.25 -3.67 14.12
N GLY A 111 -5.91 -4.83 14.20
CA GLY A 111 -7.08 -5.14 13.40
C GLY A 111 -6.78 -5.41 11.92
N ILE A 112 -5.51 -5.64 11.58
CA ILE A 112 -5.05 -6.06 10.26
C ILE A 112 -4.82 -7.56 10.31
N SER A 113 -5.38 -8.28 9.34
CA SER A 113 -5.29 -9.74 9.27
C SER A 113 -4.31 -10.17 8.19
N CYS A 114 -3.72 -11.35 8.37
CA CYS A 114 -2.95 -12.04 7.33
C CYS A 114 -3.91 -12.90 6.52
N GLN A 115 -4.00 -12.65 5.22
CA GLN A 115 -4.90 -13.34 4.29
C GLN A 115 -4.12 -14.29 3.39
N SER A 116 -4.75 -15.36 2.92
CA SER A 116 -4.11 -16.32 2.01
C SER A 116 -3.78 -15.75 0.62
N SER A 117 -4.27 -14.56 0.31
CA SER A 117 -4.00 -13.80 -0.91
C SER A 117 -4.12 -12.30 -0.62
N GLU A 118 -3.52 -11.50 -1.45
CA GLU A 118 -3.68 -10.05 -1.48
C GLU A 118 -5.15 -9.65 -1.65
N GLN A 119 -5.53 -8.52 -1.05
CA GLN A 119 -6.90 -8.02 -1.04
C GLN A 119 -7.00 -6.77 -1.89
N THR A 120 -7.85 -6.77 -2.91
CA THR A 120 -7.89 -5.72 -3.93
C THR A 120 -9.09 -4.78 -3.84
N LEU A 121 -9.92 -4.88 -2.78
CA LEU A 121 -11.06 -3.98 -2.62
C LEU A 121 -10.61 -2.55 -2.32
N PHE A 122 -9.62 -2.41 -1.48
CA PHE A 122 -8.91 -1.16 -1.22
C PHE A 122 -7.43 -1.41 -1.50
N HIS A 123 -6.92 -0.86 -2.60
CA HIS A 123 -5.58 -1.11 -3.10
C HIS A 123 -4.93 0.22 -3.47
N ILE A 124 -3.97 0.63 -2.69
CA ILE A 124 -3.16 1.84 -2.87
C ILE A 124 -1.71 1.56 -2.48
N HIS A 125 -0.81 2.45 -2.87
CA HIS A 125 0.61 2.36 -2.55
C HIS A 125 1.10 3.66 -1.91
N ALA A 126 2.08 3.53 -1.02
CA ALA A 126 2.85 4.63 -0.48
C ALA A 126 4.34 4.30 -0.59
N HIS A 127 5.20 5.30 -0.49
CA HIS A 127 6.65 5.09 -0.53
C HIS A 127 7.30 5.62 0.74
N LEU A 128 8.20 4.82 1.32
CA LEU A 128 8.95 5.14 2.52
C LEU A 128 10.45 5.12 2.24
N THR A 129 11.10 6.25 2.47
CA THR A 129 12.56 6.34 2.58
C THR A 129 12.99 6.53 4.02
N VAL A 130 14.15 5.99 4.39
CA VAL A 130 14.71 6.14 5.74
C VAL A 130 16.17 6.55 5.66
N PHE A 131 16.52 7.59 6.41
CA PHE A 131 17.89 8.04 6.58
C PHE A 131 18.31 8.00 8.04
N VAL A 132 19.53 7.56 8.28
CA VAL A 132 20.14 7.56 9.62
C VAL A 132 21.46 8.31 9.53
N ASN A 133 21.53 9.46 10.19
CA ASN A 133 22.70 10.37 10.13
C ASN A 133 23.07 10.71 8.67
N GLY A 134 22.06 11.03 7.85
CA GLY A 134 22.24 11.37 6.43
C GLY A 134 22.55 10.19 5.51
N GLN A 135 22.56 8.97 6.02
CA GLN A 135 22.83 7.77 5.23
C GLN A 135 21.54 6.99 4.98
N ALA A 136 21.25 6.67 3.73
CA ALA A 136 20.10 5.87 3.35
C ALA A 136 20.10 4.49 4.05
N ARG A 137 18.92 3.97 4.30
CA ARG A 137 18.67 2.60 4.76
C ARG A 137 17.55 2.00 3.92
N GLN A 138 17.71 0.76 3.49
CA GLN A 138 16.65 0.05 2.80
C GLN A 138 15.50 -0.30 3.77
N VAL A 139 14.28 -0.12 3.31
CA VAL A 139 13.11 -0.81 3.83
C VAL A 139 13.11 -2.18 3.15
N PRO A 140 13.29 -3.29 3.87
CA PRO A 140 13.48 -4.58 3.22
C PRO A 140 12.20 -5.10 2.55
N ALA A 141 12.37 -5.96 1.56
CA ALA A 141 11.27 -6.77 1.03
C ALA A 141 10.74 -7.75 2.10
N ALA A 142 9.57 -8.32 1.86
CA ALA A 142 8.93 -9.35 2.71
C ALA A 142 8.42 -8.89 4.08
N ILE A 143 8.38 -7.59 4.35
CA ILE A 143 7.62 -7.10 5.51
C ILE A 143 6.15 -7.47 5.29
N GLY A 144 5.47 -7.97 6.31
CA GLY A 144 4.06 -8.35 6.22
C GLY A 144 3.77 -9.61 5.39
N ILE A 145 4.79 -10.37 4.96
CA ILE A 145 4.61 -11.62 4.18
C ILE A 145 5.33 -12.77 4.90
N PRO A 146 4.70 -13.41 5.90
CA PRO A 146 5.26 -14.60 6.55
C PRO A 146 5.54 -15.73 5.55
N GLY A 147 6.68 -16.41 5.70
CA GLY A 147 7.08 -17.48 4.79
C GLY A 147 7.37 -17.03 3.36
N ALA A 148 7.74 -15.77 3.18
CA ALA A 148 8.03 -15.16 1.89
C ALA A 148 9.04 -15.97 1.08
N VAL A 149 8.76 -16.13 -0.21
CA VAL A 149 9.65 -16.76 -1.19
C VAL A 149 10.05 -15.73 -2.23
N ALA A 150 11.36 -15.45 -2.27
CA ALA A 150 11.92 -14.54 -3.25
C ALA A 150 12.03 -15.22 -4.63
N GLN A 151 11.64 -14.49 -5.66
CA GLN A 151 11.87 -14.84 -7.07
C GLN A 151 12.94 -13.91 -7.65
N SER A 152 13.88 -14.47 -8.40
CA SER A 152 14.86 -13.67 -9.12
C SER A 152 14.23 -13.03 -10.34
N THR A 153 14.38 -11.71 -10.47
CA THR A 153 14.02 -10.95 -11.67
C THR A 153 15.27 -10.29 -12.27
N PRO A 154 15.24 -9.80 -13.51
CA PRO A 154 16.36 -9.03 -14.08
C PRO A 154 16.70 -7.76 -13.27
N ALA A 155 15.72 -7.20 -12.53
CA ALA A 155 15.88 -6.00 -11.72
C ALA A 155 16.16 -6.30 -10.22
N GLY A 156 16.41 -7.56 -9.87
CA GLY A 156 16.66 -7.98 -8.50
C GLY A 156 15.59 -8.94 -7.96
N PRO A 157 15.69 -9.36 -6.69
CA PRO A 157 14.71 -10.25 -6.07
C PRO A 157 13.39 -9.52 -5.78
N ALA A 158 12.27 -10.19 -6.04
CA ALA A 158 10.93 -9.77 -5.66
C ALA A 158 10.22 -10.87 -4.89
N ILE A 159 9.33 -10.50 -3.98
CA ILE A 159 8.50 -11.44 -3.23
C ILE A 159 7.16 -11.57 -3.95
N ALA A 160 6.84 -12.77 -4.40
CA ALA A 160 5.57 -13.05 -5.07
C ALA A 160 4.72 -14.09 -4.32
N GLN A 161 5.28 -14.73 -3.29
CA GLN A 161 4.62 -15.80 -2.56
C GLN A 161 4.97 -15.73 -1.08
N GLY A 162 4.02 -16.17 -0.24
CA GLY A 162 4.18 -16.31 1.20
C GLY A 162 3.11 -17.25 1.76
N THR A 163 3.18 -17.53 3.05
CA THR A 163 2.13 -18.29 3.73
C THR A 163 0.83 -17.50 3.80
N CYS A 164 0.94 -16.20 4.00
CA CYS A 164 -0.15 -15.24 3.95
C CYS A 164 0.40 -13.83 3.73
N PHE A 165 -0.50 -12.86 3.45
CA PHE A 165 -0.20 -11.47 3.21
C PHE A 165 -0.97 -10.62 4.22
N TYR A 166 -0.26 -9.84 5.02
CA TYR A 166 -0.88 -8.76 5.77
C TYR A 166 -1.29 -7.65 4.82
N TRP A 167 -2.27 -6.85 5.22
CA TRP A 167 -2.78 -5.77 4.37
C TRP A 167 -1.77 -4.67 4.09
N LEU A 168 -0.70 -4.57 4.90
CA LEU A 168 0.44 -3.69 4.67
C LEU A 168 1.68 -4.56 4.49
N HIS A 169 2.31 -4.50 3.32
CA HIS A 169 3.46 -5.36 3.03
C HIS A 169 4.39 -4.75 1.97
N THR A 170 5.54 -5.39 1.75
CA THR A 170 6.54 -4.99 0.75
C THR A 170 6.96 -6.18 -0.12
N HIS A 171 7.02 -5.98 -1.45
CA HIS A 171 7.50 -7.00 -2.38
C HIS A 171 8.97 -6.83 -2.74
N ALA A 172 9.49 -5.62 -2.71
CA ALA A 172 10.90 -5.31 -3.02
C ALA A 172 11.52 -4.43 -1.91
N ALA A 173 12.83 -4.22 -1.98
CA ALA A 173 13.56 -3.38 -1.02
C ALA A 173 13.65 -1.92 -1.49
N ASP A 174 12.64 -1.44 -2.18
CA ASP A 174 12.56 -0.11 -2.79
C ASP A 174 11.71 0.89 -2.00
N GLY A 175 11.13 0.44 -0.88
CA GLY A 175 10.33 1.30 0.00
C GLY A 175 8.87 1.42 -0.38
N ILE A 176 8.39 0.73 -1.43
CA ILE A 176 6.96 0.67 -1.72
C ILE A 176 6.25 -0.14 -0.63
N ILE A 177 5.27 0.49 0.00
CA ILE A 177 4.34 -0.15 0.92
C ILE A 177 3.06 -0.39 0.14
N HIS A 178 2.69 -1.66 -0.04
CA HIS A 178 1.39 -2.06 -0.55
C HIS A 178 0.37 -1.98 0.57
N ILE A 179 -0.76 -1.35 0.30
CA ILE A 179 -1.90 -1.23 1.20
C ILE A 179 -3.07 -1.93 0.52
N GLU A 180 -3.28 -3.20 0.84
CA GLU A 180 -4.22 -4.09 0.17
C GLU A 180 -5.19 -4.68 1.17
N SER A 181 -6.37 -4.10 1.27
CA SER A 181 -7.33 -4.38 2.34
C SER A 181 -8.71 -4.80 1.79
N PRO A 182 -9.40 -5.74 2.46
CA PRO A 182 -10.79 -6.08 2.15
C PRO A 182 -11.78 -5.01 2.63
N VAL A 183 -11.32 -3.95 3.28
CA VAL A 183 -12.14 -2.86 3.81
C VAL A 183 -11.51 -1.50 3.54
N HIS A 184 -12.34 -0.50 3.28
CA HIS A 184 -11.89 0.89 3.24
C HIS A 184 -11.68 1.40 4.66
N ARG A 185 -10.44 1.66 5.04
CA ARG A 185 -10.09 2.33 6.30
C ARG A 185 -8.79 3.13 6.14
N SER A 186 -8.54 4.02 7.08
CA SER A 186 -7.25 4.72 7.15
C SER A 186 -6.20 3.82 7.80
N PHE A 187 -5.02 3.80 7.22
CA PHE A 187 -3.83 3.16 7.77
C PHE A 187 -2.77 4.21 8.05
N THR A 188 -1.89 3.93 9.00
CA THR A 188 -0.80 4.80 9.38
C THR A 188 0.55 4.10 9.27
N LEU A 189 1.60 4.88 9.24
CA LEU A 189 2.97 4.35 9.27
C LEU A 189 3.22 3.52 10.54
N GLY A 190 2.57 3.86 11.65
CA GLY A 190 2.58 3.07 12.89
C GLY A 190 2.08 1.65 12.67
N ASN A 191 0.99 1.45 11.93
CA ASN A 191 0.49 0.11 11.63
C ASN A 191 1.52 -0.71 10.82
N PHE A 192 2.18 -0.10 9.82
CA PHE A 192 3.22 -0.77 9.04
C PHE A 192 4.41 -1.19 9.89
N PHE A 193 4.90 -0.30 10.78
CA PHE A 193 5.99 -0.61 11.69
C PHE A 193 5.62 -1.68 12.74
N ASP A 194 4.37 -1.73 13.17
CA ASP A 194 3.87 -2.76 14.09
C ASP A 194 3.83 -4.15 13.41
N GLU A 195 3.45 -4.20 12.14
CA GLU A 195 3.54 -5.44 11.34
C GLU A 195 4.98 -5.84 11.07
N TRP A 196 5.86 -4.88 10.81
CA TRP A 196 7.30 -5.14 10.68
C TRP A 196 7.93 -5.61 12.00
N GLY A 197 7.29 -5.30 13.13
CA GLY A 197 7.84 -5.58 14.45
C GLY A 197 9.00 -4.64 14.80
N GLN A 198 9.04 -3.44 14.23
CA GLN A 198 10.07 -2.46 14.48
C GLN A 198 9.50 -1.26 15.25
N PRO A 199 10.25 -0.71 16.24
CA PRO A 199 9.81 0.49 16.94
C PRO A 199 9.80 1.70 16.01
N LEU A 200 8.79 2.57 16.20
CA LEU A 200 8.69 3.88 15.57
C LEU A 200 8.22 4.89 16.61
N SER A 201 8.97 5.96 16.79
CA SER A 201 8.65 7.06 17.72
C SER A 201 9.35 8.36 17.29
N THR A 202 9.18 9.42 18.06
CA THR A 202 9.91 10.70 17.87
C THR A 202 11.41 10.61 18.17
N SER A 203 11.87 9.47 18.69
CA SER A 203 13.28 9.26 19.07
C SER A 203 13.86 7.92 18.58
N GLN A 204 13.11 7.16 17.78
CA GLN A 204 13.57 5.84 17.32
C GLN A 204 12.86 5.42 16.02
N VAL A 205 13.63 4.86 15.07
CA VAL A 205 13.14 4.20 13.86
C VAL A 205 13.88 2.86 13.71
N GLY A 206 13.19 1.75 13.91
CA GLY A 206 13.83 0.44 13.99
C GLY A 206 14.92 0.43 15.05
N PRO A 207 16.13 -0.07 14.75
CA PRO A 207 17.25 -0.07 15.68
C PRO A 207 17.93 1.31 15.82
N ALA A 208 17.64 2.28 14.95
CA ALA A 208 18.28 3.58 14.98
C ALA A 208 17.61 4.51 16.01
N THR A 209 18.40 5.09 16.89
CA THR A 209 17.96 6.04 17.92
C THR A 209 18.49 7.44 17.65
N GLY A 210 17.69 8.45 17.95
CA GLY A 210 18.01 9.86 17.75
C GLY A 210 16.74 10.66 17.55
N HIS A 211 16.87 12.00 17.39
CA HIS A 211 15.73 12.82 17.02
C HIS A 211 15.20 12.39 15.65
N VAL A 212 13.89 12.14 15.57
CA VAL A 212 13.22 11.69 14.35
C VAL A 212 12.46 12.87 13.75
N VAL A 213 12.74 13.15 12.47
CA VAL A 213 11.96 14.04 11.63
C VAL A 213 11.21 13.20 10.61
N ALA A 214 9.89 13.40 10.50
CA ALA A 214 9.08 12.81 9.45
C ALA A 214 8.74 13.88 8.40
N ILE A 215 8.96 13.58 7.15
CA ILE A 215 8.57 14.42 6.01
C ILE A 215 7.49 13.66 5.26
N TYR A 216 6.37 14.31 5.01
CA TYR A 216 5.20 13.76 4.34
C TYR A 216 4.85 14.64 3.14
N ASN A 217 4.93 14.08 1.94
CA ASN A 217 4.67 14.79 0.68
C ASN A 217 5.42 16.14 0.58
N GLY A 218 6.71 16.12 0.97
CA GLY A 218 7.59 17.29 0.91
C GLY A 218 7.36 18.35 2.00
N GLN A 219 6.57 18.05 3.03
CA GLN A 219 6.34 18.92 4.18
C GLN A 219 6.69 18.20 5.49
N VAL A 220 7.07 18.93 6.51
CA VAL A 220 7.41 18.37 7.82
C VAL A 220 6.14 17.97 8.55
N PHE A 221 6.00 16.69 8.86
CA PHE A 221 4.89 16.19 9.65
C PHE A 221 5.09 16.55 11.13
N GLN A 222 4.13 17.27 11.69
CA GLN A 222 4.16 17.72 13.08
C GLN A 222 3.42 16.75 13.99
N GLY A 223 4.17 15.94 14.74
CA GLY A 223 3.58 14.97 15.66
C GLY A 223 4.37 13.67 15.75
N ASN A 224 3.69 12.63 16.21
CA ASN A 224 4.31 11.32 16.28
C ASN A 224 4.40 10.72 14.86
N PRO A 225 5.58 10.29 14.39
CA PRO A 225 5.72 9.68 13.07
C PRO A 225 4.84 8.42 12.87
N ARG A 226 4.38 7.80 13.94
CA ARG A 226 3.42 6.70 13.88
C ARG A 226 2.08 7.13 13.26
N ASP A 227 1.72 8.41 13.40
CA ASP A 227 0.43 8.95 12.95
C ASP A 227 0.45 9.43 11.49
N VAL A 228 1.60 9.32 10.80
CA VAL A 228 1.71 9.65 9.38
C VAL A 228 0.74 8.77 8.58
N PRO A 229 -0.21 9.36 7.82
CA PRO A 229 -1.20 8.58 7.09
C PRO A 229 -0.60 7.92 5.85
N LEU A 230 -0.98 6.68 5.61
CA LEU A 230 -0.68 5.97 4.36
C LEU A 230 -1.80 6.25 3.37
N THR A 231 -1.63 7.28 2.55
CA THR A 231 -2.57 7.63 1.47
C THR A 231 -2.01 7.22 0.11
N ALA A 232 -2.86 7.17 -0.90
CA ALA A 232 -2.42 6.84 -2.26
C ALA A 232 -1.28 7.77 -2.71
N HIS A 233 -0.18 7.17 -3.13
CA HIS A 233 1.05 7.81 -3.57
C HIS A 233 1.69 8.76 -2.53
N ALA A 234 1.43 8.54 -1.24
CA ALA A 234 2.14 9.27 -0.20
C ALA A 234 3.65 9.01 -0.29
N GLN A 235 4.42 10.07 -0.23
CA GLN A 235 5.88 10.02 -0.16
C GLN A 235 6.33 10.40 1.23
N ILE A 236 6.90 9.44 1.94
CA ILE A 236 7.25 9.55 3.35
C ILE A 236 8.75 9.39 3.49
N GLN A 237 9.38 10.31 4.19
CA GLN A 237 10.80 10.21 4.54
C GLN A 237 10.96 10.33 6.04
N LEU A 238 11.66 9.35 6.63
CA LEU A 238 12.06 9.39 8.03
C LEU A 238 13.55 9.70 8.12
N GLU A 239 13.88 10.70 8.92
CA GLU A 239 15.25 11.12 9.20
C GLU A 239 15.56 10.87 10.68
N VAL A 240 16.63 10.15 10.98
CA VAL A 240 17.10 9.91 12.35
C VAL A 240 18.46 10.57 12.55
N GLY A 241 18.56 11.51 13.45
CA GLY A 241 19.82 12.25 13.72
C GLY A 241 20.14 13.30 12.65
N THR A 242 21.41 13.60 12.45
CA THR A 242 21.88 14.63 11.51
C THR A 242 23.12 14.15 10.73
N PRO A 243 23.40 14.71 9.54
CA PRO A 243 22.68 15.78 8.85
C PRO A 243 21.34 15.28 8.30
N LEU A 244 20.35 16.17 8.18
CA LEU A 244 19.13 15.92 7.42
C LEU A 244 19.42 16.09 5.93
N VAL A 245 18.73 15.32 5.09
CA VAL A 245 18.89 15.39 3.63
C VAL A 245 17.60 15.88 2.94
N ALA A 246 17.74 16.38 1.73
CA ALA A 246 16.59 16.82 0.95
C ALA A 246 15.65 15.63 0.68
N PRO A 247 14.32 15.85 0.69
CA PRO A 247 13.36 14.77 0.45
C PRO A 247 13.58 14.11 -0.92
N GLU A 248 13.67 12.78 -0.90
CA GLU A 248 13.58 12.00 -2.13
C GLU A 248 12.13 11.97 -2.61
N GLN A 249 11.96 12.02 -3.93
CA GLN A 249 10.67 11.85 -4.57
C GLN A 249 10.80 10.83 -5.68
N ILE A 250 9.93 9.85 -5.68
CA ILE A 250 9.81 8.89 -6.76
C ILE A 250 8.62 9.24 -7.65
N SER A 251 8.67 8.76 -8.89
CA SER A 251 7.48 8.67 -9.72
C SER A 251 6.91 7.27 -9.57
N PHE A 252 5.68 7.16 -9.11
CA PHE A 252 5.00 5.88 -9.04
C PHE A 252 4.76 5.36 -10.46
N PRO A 253 5.26 4.15 -10.80
CA PRO A 253 4.98 3.52 -12.08
C PRO A 253 3.49 3.23 -12.28
N GLN A 254 3.10 2.99 -13.53
CA GLN A 254 1.72 2.61 -13.81
C GLN A 254 1.39 1.27 -13.13
N GLY A 255 0.37 1.28 -12.30
CA GLY A 255 -0.09 0.11 -11.54
C GLY A 255 0.26 0.14 -10.06
N LEU A 256 1.14 1.07 -9.65
CA LEU A 256 1.42 1.39 -8.24
C LEU A 256 0.67 2.63 -7.80
#